data_fb8c581da2b362b6d3e9ea2a7f69ed98
#
_entry.id   fb8c581da2b362b6d3e9ea2a7f69ed98
#
_cell.length_a   1.000
_cell.length_b   1.000
_cell.length_c   1.000
_cell.angle_alpha   90.00
_cell.angle_beta   90.00
_cell.angle_gamma   90.00
#
_symmetry.space_group_name_H-M   'P 1'
#
loop_
_entity.id
_entity.type
_entity.pdbx_description
1 polymer ?
#
loop_
_entity_poly.entity_id
_entity_poly.type
_entity_poly.pdbx_seq_one_letter_code
_entity_poly.pdbx_strand_id
1 'polypeptide(L)'
;MNIVNLEAAVKAFGGRVLLDHVSLGVAARDRIGVVGRNGSGKTTLLAALAGAAELNSGRSTRARDASIGYLPQSDQLAGSVRQIVFGAQPEHEWAADARSRRLLAALLSDIDADAPADQLSGGERRRVALAALLRGTHDLLLLDEPTNHLDIDAIRWLAGYLGTYGKAFVVVTHDRWFLDAVCERTWEVAGGQVHSYEGGYSAYVLARAERARQAAAQDQRRRNLLSKELAWLRRGPPARTSKPRFRLDAAAALIADEPAPRDSVELSRLATARLGKTVIDLSDVTVRVGGLTLLDQVSWQLGPGDRVGVVGVNGSGKSTLLNVLAGVQAGQQQAGEVVMGKTVRVGYLTQEPGPVDPGLRAVEAAQQVRGSVRIGKRELSAGQLLDRLGLTGDRQQAPVAELSGGERRRLQLQMVLMAEPNVLLLDEPTNDLDIDTLTELEDLLDGFPGSIVVVSHDRYFLERVTDHVLAFADAKLAFLPGGVDEYLELRESGKAGKPVPASAGVPAGQSQEAPRWPAAMRQGPPAGLSSGLSAGQLREARKELARLDRQLERLNGRESELHKALAEAAADYARLIELGDELRLVNEQQAALEDRWLELVELTGR
;
A
#
# COMPACT_ATOMS: atom_id res chain seq x y z
N MET A 1 -25.89 19.89 -11.79
CA MET A 1 -27.04 18.96 -11.69
C MET A 1 -26.48 17.57 -11.42
N ASN A 2 -26.99 16.88 -10.39
CA ASN A 2 -26.50 15.55 -10.06
C ASN A 2 -27.05 14.51 -11.04
N ILE A 3 -26.20 13.55 -11.41
CA ILE A 3 -26.57 12.40 -12.23
C ILE A 3 -27.29 11.36 -11.39
N VAL A 4 -26.79 11.12 -10.16
CA VAL A 4 -27.35 10.19 -9.18
C VAL A 4 -27.32 10.82 -7.79
N ASN A 5 -28.38 10.60 -6.99
CA ASN A 5 -28.42 10.94 -5.57
C ASN A 5 -28.85 9.73 -4.75
N LEU A 6 -28.22 9.55 -3.61
CA LEU A 6 -28.70 8.74 -2.50
C LEU A 6 -29.26 9.66 -1.41
N GLU A 7 -30.43 9.33 -0.86
CA GLU A 7 -31.07 10.09 0.21
C GLU A 7 -31.41 9.16 1.36
N ALA A 8 -30.78 9.41 2.53
CA ALA A 8 -30.92 8.62 3.75
C ALA A 8 -30.84 7.11 3.48
N ALA A 9 -29.90 6.69 2.62
CA ALA A 9 -29.75 5.32 2.19
C ALA A 9 -29.26 4.42 3.33
N VAL A 10 -30.01 3.36 3.61
CA VAL A 10 -29.64 2.32 4.57
C VAL A 10 -29.52 1.00 3.86
N LYS A 11 -28.41 0.30 4.07
CA LYS A 11 -28.20 -1.08 3.61
C LYS A 11 -27.54 -1.91 4.68
N ALA A 12 -28.18 -3.02 5.02
CA ALA A 12 -27.65 -4.00 5.96
C ALA A 12 -27.52 -5.37 5.29
N PHE A 13 -26.55 -6.16 5.73
CA PHE A 13 -26.33 -7.54 5.30
C PHE A 13 -26.07 -8.41 6.53
N GLY A 14 -26.86 -9.47 6.72
CA GLY A 14 -26.65 -10.44 7.82
C GLY A 14 -26.62 -9.80 9.22
N GLY A 15 -27.40 -8.71 9.45
CA GLY A 15 -27.42 -7.98 10.72
C GLY A 15 -26.36 -6.88 10.86
N ARG A 16 -25.38 -6.77 9.93
CA ARG A 16 -24.39 -5.69 9.89
C ARG A 16 -24.87 -4.57 8.98
N VAL A 17 -24.92 -3.35 9.52
CA VAL A 17 -25.24 -2.14 8.74
C VAL A 17 -23.99 -1.72 7.97
N LEU A 18 -24.07 -1.70 6.64
CA LEU A 18 -23.00 -1.27 5.74
C LEU A 18 -23.13 0.18 5.31
N LEU A 19 -24.37 0.67 5.14
CA LEU A 19 -24.69 2.07 4.90
C LEU A 19 -25.77 2.47 5.90
N ASP A 20 -25.56 3.56 6.62
CA ASP A 20 -26.44 4.06 7.67
C ASP A 20 -26.85 5.50 7.39
N HIS A 21 -28.06 5.68 6.85
CA HIS A 21 -28.66 6.97 6.49
C HIS A 21 -27.75 7.86 5.60
N VAL A 22 -27.00 7.24 4.67
CA VAL A 22 -26.06 7.92 3.80
C VAL A 22 -26.81 8.80 2.80
N SER A 23 -26.44 10.09 2.75
CA SER A 23 -26.94 11.05 1.77
C SER A 23 -25.78 11.65 0.99
N LEU A 24 -25.74 11.42 -0.33
CA LEU A 24 -24.69 11.92 -1.20
C LEU A 24 -25.18 11.99 -2.65
N GLY A 25 -24.47 12.75 -3.48
CA GLY A 25 -24.78 12.88 -4.90
C GLY A 25 -23.52 12.92 -5.75
N VAL A 26 -23.65 12.45 -6.99
CA VAL A 26 -22.62 12.52 -8.02
C VAL A 26 -23.07 13.51 -9.09
N ALA A 27 -22.32 14.59 -9.27
CA ALA A 27 -22.58 15.60 -10.28
C ALA A 27 -21.90 15.26 -11.61
N ALA A 28 -22.31 15.95 -12.67
CA ALA A 28 -21.64 15.84 -13.96
C ALA A 28 -20.17 16.29 -13.83
N ARG A 29 -19.24 15.46 -14.33
CA ARG A 29 -17.79 15.64 -14.27
C ARG A 29 -17.12 15.41 -12.91
N ASP A 30 -17.85 14.95 -11.89
CA ASP A 30 -17.22 14.54 -10.65
C ASP A 30 -16.23 13.39 -10.87
N ARG A 31 -15.06 13.49 -10.23
CA ARG A 31 -13.99 12.50 -10.26
C ARG A 31 -13.70 12.02 -8.85
N ILE A 32 -14.37 10.93 -8.46
CA ILE A 32 -14.44 10.51 -7.07
C ILE A 32 -13.75 9.17 -6.89
N GLY A 33 -12.77 9.14 -5.96
CA GLY A 33 -12.17 7.92 -5.44
C GLY A 33 -12.92 7.46 -4.20
N VAL A 34 -13.13 6.15 -4.03
CA VAL A 34 -13.76 5.58 -2.84
C VAL A 34 -12.77 4.68 -2.13
N VAL A 35 -12.49 5.00 -0.88
CA VAL A 35 -11.54 4.28 -0.03
C VAL A 35 -12.22 3.77 1.25
N GLY A 36 -11.58 2.85 1.94
CA GLY A 36 -12.06 2.30 3.21
C GLY A 36 -11.66 0.85 3.37
N ARG A 37 -11.81 0.32 4.58
CA ARG A 37 -11.42 -1.06 4.92
C ARG A 37 -12.23 -2.08 4.12
N ASN A 38 -11.65 -3.28 3.93
CA ASN A 38 -12.38 -4.38 3.31
C ASN A 38 -13.62 -4.74 4.14
N GLY A 39 -14.76 -4.92 3.45
CA GLY A 39 -16.06 -5.14 4.08
C GLY A 39 -16.70 -3.89 4.72
N SER A 40 -16.20 -2.67 4.46
CA SER A 40 -16.82 -1.42 4.95
C SER A 40 -18.08 -1.00 4.18
N GLY A 41 -18.35 -1.59 3.01
CA GLY A 41 -19.52 -1.27 2.19
C GLY A 41 -19.20 -0.48 0.91
N LYS A 42 -17.95 -0.40 0.45
CA LYS A 42 -17.55 0.29 -0.79
C LYS A 42 -18.30 -0.23 -2.02
N THR A 43 -18.23 -1.55 -2.27
CA THR A 43 -18.97 -2.23 -3.36
C THR A 43 -20.48 -2.02 -3.23
N THR A 44 -21.00 -2.07 -1.99
CA THR A 44 -22.43 -1.82 -1.71
C THR A 44 -22.83 -0.40 -2.07
N LEU A 45 -21.98 0.58 -1.78
CA LEU A 45 -22.19 1.98 -2.14
C LEU A 45 -22.25 2.15 -3.68
N LEU A 46 -21.29 1.55 -4.41
CA LEU A 46 -21.31 1.58 -5.88
C LEU A 46 -22.56 0.90 -6.45
N ALA A 47 -22.91 -0.28 -5.93
CA ALA A 47 -24.11 -1.00 -6.37
C ALA A 47 -25.41 -0.21 -6.08
N ALA A 48 -25.47 0.54 -4.96
CA ALA A 48 -26.59 1.42 -4.66
C ALA A 48 -26.66 2.61 -5.61
N LEU A 49 -25.53 3.22 -5.97
CA LEU A 49 -25.44 4.28 -6.97
C LEU A 49 -25.82 3.78 -8.38
N ALA A 50 -25.43 2.55 -8.72
CA ALA A 50 -25.78 1.89 -9.98
C ALA A 50 -27.29 1.51 -10.05
N GLY A 51 -27.97 1.47 -8.91
CA GLY A 51 -29.32 0.91 -8.80
C GLY A 51 -29.36 -0.62 -8.91
N ALA A 52 -28.20 -1.28 -8.75
CA ALA A 52 -28.04 -2.73 -8.77
C ALA A 52 -28.28 -3.38 -7.40
N ALA A 53 -28.29 -2.60 -6.31
CA ALA A 53 -28.61 -3.06 -4.97
C ALA A 53 -29.86 -2.39 -4.44
N GLU A 54 -30.82 -3.18 -3.96
CA GLU A 54 -31.98 -2.66 -3.24
C GLU A 54 -31.59 -2.14 -1.87
N LEU A 55 -32.08 -0.95 -1.50
CA LEU A 55 -31.89 -0.35 -0.19
C LEU A 55 -32.89 -0.90 0.82
N ASN A 56 -32.50 -1.05 2.08
CA ASN A 56 -33.43 -1.39 3.16
C ASN A 56 -34.34 -0.20 3.52
N SER A 57 -33.81 1.04 3.44
CA SER A 57 -34.57 2.29 3.53
C SER A 57 -33.84 3.42 2.81
N GLY A 58 -34.50 4.56 2.67
CA GLY A 58 -34.02 5.66 1.85
C GLY A 58 -34.35 5.46 0.37
N ARG A 59 -33.75 6.28 -0.49
CA ARG A 59 -33.98 6.18 -1.94
C ARG A 59 -32.73 6.52 -2.75
N SER A 60 -32.62 5.90 -3.92
CA SER A 60 -31.69 6.29 -4.98
C SER A 60 -32.50 6.98 -6.09
N THR A 61 -32.06 8.15 -6.51
CA THR A 61 -32.68 8.90 -7.62
C THR A 61 -31.65 9.14 -8.71
N ARG A 62 -32.08 8.98 -9.98
CA ARG A 62 -31.23 9.11 -11.16
C ARG A 62 -31.82 10.15 -12.11
N ALA A 63 -30.96 10.94 -12.76
CA ALA A 63 -31.37 11.85 -13.81
C ALA A 63 -32.03 11.08 -14.97
N ARG A 64 -33.09 11.61 -15.56
CA ARG A 64 -33.98 10.89 -16.47
C ARG A 64 -33.16 10.35 -17.60
N ASP A 65 -32.42 10.61 -18.34
CA ASP A 65 -31.77 10.02 -19.51
C ASP A 65 -30.29 9.69 -19.29
N ALA A 66 -29.83 9.66 -18.01
CA ALA A 66 -28.44 9.42 -17.71
C ALA A 66 -28.03 7.95 -17.96
N SER A 67 -26.97 7.75 -18.73
CA SER A 67 -26.36 6.45 -18.94
C SER A 67 -25.32 6.17 -17.86
N ILE A 68 -25.52 5.08 -17.09
CA ILE A 68 -24.59 4.63 -16.05
C ILE A 68 -23.92 3.35 -16.53
N GLY A 69 -22.61 3.38 -16.63
CA GLY A 69 -21.77 2.18 -16.82
C GLY A 69 -21.31 1.68 -15.46
N TYR A 70 -21.50 0.40 -15.18
CA TYR A 70 -21.10 -0.21 -13.91
C TYR A 70 -20.20 -1.43 -14.15
N LEU A 71 -19.01 -1.44 -13.57
CA LEU A 71 -18.11 -2.58 -13.49
C LEU A 71 -18.23 -3.17 -12.08
N PRO A 72 -18.97 -4.27 -11.88
CA PRO A 72 -19.07 -4.94 -10.58
C PRO A 72 -17.79 -5.68 -10.23
N GLN A 73 -17.62 -6.10 -8.98
CA GLN A 73 -16.46 -6.88 -8.53
C GLN A 73 -16.38 -8.27 -9.18
N SER A 74 -17.51 -8.88 -9.50
CA SER A 74 -17.60 -10.19 -10.17
C SER A 74 -18.23 -10.05 -11.54
N ASP A 75 -17.56 -10.59 -12.56
CA ASP A 75 -18.00 -10.50 -13.95
C ASP A 75 -18.64 -11.81 -14.41
N GLN A 76 -19.90 -11.73 -14.85
CA GLN A 76 -20.59 -12.82 -15.55
C GLN A 76 -20.55 -12.53 -17.06
N LEU A 77 -19.50 -12.99 -17.71
CA LEU A 77 -19.31 -12.84 -19.14
C LEU A 77 -19.76 -14.11 -19.88
N ALA A 78 -20.47 -13.93 -21.00
CA ALA A 78 -20.90 -15.05 -21.84
C ALA A 78 -20.58 -14.74 -23.32
N GLY A 79 -20.07 -15.73 -24.04
CA GLY A 79 -19.65 -15.58 -25.45
C GLY A 79 -18.15 -15.42 -25.63
N SER A 80 -17.70 -15.07 -26.81
CA SER A 80 -16.29 -14.78 -27.09
C SER A 80 -15.90 -13.35 -26.70
N VAL A 81 -14.61 -13.11 -26.48
CA VAL A 81 -14.05 -11.79 -26.20
C VAL A 81 -14.51 -10.76 -27.21
N ARG A 82 -14.46 -11.09 -28.49
CA ARG A 82 -14.94 -10.25 -29.59
C ARG A 82 -16.42 -9.87 -29.43
N GLN A 83 -17.27 -10.85 -29.12
CA GLN A 83 -18.71 -10.61 -28.92
C GLN A 83 -18.97 -9.72 -27.72
N ILE A 84 -18.24 -9.93 -26.62
CA ILE A 84 -18.41 -9.15 -25.39
C ILE A 84 -17.99 -7.69 -25.60
N VAL A 85 -16.85 -7.45 -26.25
CA VAL A 85 -16.30 -6.11 -26.43
C VAL A 85 -16.96 -5.37 -27.59
N PHE A 86 -17.22 -6.03 -28.71
CA PHE A 86 -17.69 -5.38 -29.95
C PHE A 86 -19.14 -5.71 -30.35
N GLY A 87 -19.74 -6.70 -29.67
CA GLY A 87 -21.08 -7.15 -30.02
C GLY A 87 -21.14 -7.71 -31.44
N ALA A 88 -22.13 -7.25 -32.21
CA ALA A 88 -22.32 -7.65 -33.61
C ALA A 88 -21.56 -6.77 -34.61
N GLN A 89 -20.70 -5.84 -34.17
CA GLN A 89 -19.98 -4.96 -35.09
C GLN A 89 -18.93 -5.71 -35.89
N PRO A 90 -18.88 -5.50 -37.24
CA PRO A 90 -17.90 -6.15 -38.08
C PRO A 90 -16.48 -5.64 -37.81
N GLU A 91 -15.49 -6.48 -38.09
CA GLU A 91 -14.08 -6.22 -37.74
C GLU A 91 -13.56 -4.92 -38.37
N HIS A 92 -13.90 -4.67 -39.62
CA HIS A 92 -13.43 -3.48 -40.34
C HIS A 92 -13.91 -2.15 -39.73
N GLU A 93 -15.03 -2.13 -39.02
CA GLU A 93 -15.55 -0.92 -38.35
C GLU A 93 -14.79 -0.62 -37.06
N TRP A 94 -14.66 -1.61 -36.17
CA TRP A 94 -13.97 -1.36 -34.88
C TRP A 94 -12.45 -1.30 -35.06
N ALA A 95 -11.86 -2.01 -36.03
CA ALA A 95 -10.45 -1.91 -36.35
C ALA A 95 -10.05 -0.57 -36.98
N ALA A 96 -10.98 0.12 -37.63
CA ALA A 96 -10.77 1.48 -38.13
C ALA A 96 -10.78 2.53 -37.00
N ASP A 97 -11.50 2.27 -35.91
CA ASP A 97 -11.61 3.20 -34.79
C ASP A 97 -10.33 3.25 -33.92
N ALA A 98 -9.70 4.44 -33.87
CA ALA A 98 -8.46 4.65 -33.14
C ALA A 98 -8.62 4.44 -31.62
N ARG A 99 -9.82 4.71 -31.04
CA ARG A 99 -10.12 4.50 -29.63
C ARG A 99 -10.17 3.00 -29.33
N SER A 100 -10.86 2.23 -30.14
CA SER A 100 -10.94 0.76 -30.01
C SER A 100 -9.57 0.11 -30.10
N ARG A 101 -8.72 0.53 -31.06
CA ARG A 101 -7.36 0.01 -31.19
C ARG A 101 -6.48 0.28 -29.96
N ARG A 102 -6.53 1.50 -29.41
CA ARG A 102 -5.77 1.85 -28.20
C ARG A 102 -6.23 1.05 -26.98
N LEU A 103 -7.54 0.86 -26.87
CA LEU A 103 -8.14 0.07 -25.78
C LEU A 103 -7.71 -1.40 -25.87
N LEU A 104 -7.78 -2.00 -27.07
CA LEU A 104 -7.31 -3.36 -27.30
C LEU A 104 -5.82 -3.54 -26.98
N ALA A 105 -5.00 -2.63 -27.49
CA ALA A 105 -3.55 -2.67 -27.27
C ALA A 105 -3.18 -2.54 -25.79
N ALA A 106 -3.95 -1.77 -25.02
CA ALA A 106 -3.66 -1.53 -23.60
C ALA A 106 -4.19 -2.62 -22.67
N LEU A 107 -5.36 -3.21 -22.96
CA LEU A 107 -6.04 -4.11 -22.02
C LEU A 107 -6.09 -5.57 -22.51
N LEU A 108 -6.05 -5.82 -23.82
CA LEU A 108 -6.34 -7.14 -24.40
C LEU A 108 -5.26 -7.62 -25.38
N SER A 109 -4.05 -7.06 -25.36
CA SER A 109 -2.99 -7.38 -26.31
C SER A 109 -2.51 -8.84 -26.28
N ASP A 110 -2.68 -9.51 -25.15
CA ASP A 110 -2.28 -10.89 -24.86
C ASP A 110 -3.48 -11.87 -24.87
N ILE A 111 -4.70 -11.39 -25.15
CA ILE A 111 -5.92 -12.20 -25.13
C ILE A 111 -6.42 -12.43 -26.55
N ASP A 112 -6.67 -13.70 -26.90
CA ASP A 112 -7.28 -14.04 -28.17
C ASP A 112 -8.73 -13.51 -28.26
N ALA A 113 -9.01 -12.73 -29.31
CA ALA A 113 -10.32 -12.15 -29.52
C ALA A 113 -11.44 -13.18 -29.71
N ASP A 114 -11.12 -14.37 -30.17
CA ASP A 114 -12.08 -15.44 -30.40
C ASP A 114 -12.17 -16.42 -29.22
N ALA A 115 -11.33 -16.26 -28.19
CA ALA A 115 -11.39 -17.08 -26.99
C ALA A 115 -12.75 -16.96 -26.29
N PRO A 116 -13.37 -18.07 -25.85
CA PRO A 116 -14.59 -18.04 -25.05
C PRO A 116 -14.30 -17.57 -23.63
N ALA A 117 -15.19 -16.75 -23.07
CA ALA A 117 -14.98 -16.09 -21.77
C ALA A 117 -14.85 -17.07 -20.60
N ASP A 118 -15.39 -18.26 -20.68
CA ASP A 118 -15.32 -19.32 -19.67
C ASP A 118 -13.91 -19.95 -19.57
N GLN A 119 -13.10 -19.85 -20.63
CA GLN A 119 -11.72 -20.34 -20.64
C GLN A 119 -10.71 -19.30 -20.14
N LEU A 120 -11.12 -18.05 -19.96
CA LEU A 120 -10.25 -16.98 -19.48
C LEU A 120 -10.00 -17.09 -17.97
N SER A 121 -8.80 -16.71 -17.55
CA SER A 121 -8.50 -16.48 -16.13
C SER A 121 -9.37 -15.36 -15.53
N GLY A 122 -9.45 -15.28 -14.21
CA GLY A 122 -10.20 -14.20 -13.54
C GLY A 122 -9.71 -12.81 -13.94
N GLY A 123 -8.39 -12.61 -14.04
CA GLY A 123 -7.79 -11.35 -14.45
C GLY A 123 -8.08 -10.98 -15.91
N GLU A 124 -8.02 -11.96 -16.83
CA GLU A 124 -8.39 -11.75 -18.25
C GLU A 124 -9.86 -11.40 -18.39
N ARG A 125 -10.78 -12.12 -17.71
CA ARG A 125 -12.20 -11.77 -17.68
C ARG A 125 -12.43 -10.34 -17.20
N ARG A 126 -11.71 -9.92 -16.16
CA ARG A 126 -11.78 -8.56 -15.62
C ARG A 126 -11.37 -7.50 -16.65
N ARG A 127 -10.27 -7.74 -17.36
CA ARG A 127 -9.78 -6.85 -18.44
C ARG A 127 -10.77 -6.77 -19.61
N VAL A 128 -11.38 -7.88 -19.97
CA VAL A 128 -12.42 -7.91 -21.04
C VAL A 128 -13.67 -7.13 -20.62
N ALA A 129 -14.15 -7.30 -19.38
CA ALA A 129 -15.29 -6.55 -18.84
C ALA A 129 -15.02 -5.04 -18.81
N LEU A 130 -13.84 -4.65 -18.33
CA LEU A 130 -13.40 -3.26 -18.33
C LEU A 130 -13.33 -2.68 -19.75
N ALA A 131 -12.76 -3.42 -20.70
CA ALA A 131 -12.68 -3.01 -22.09
C ALA A 131 -14.08 -2.81 -22.72
N ALA A 132 -15.00 -3.73 -22.50
CA ALA A 132 -16.37 -3.63 -22.97
C ALA A 132 -17.08 -2.39 -22.40
N LEU A 133 -16.90 -2.13 -21.09
CA LEU A 133 -17.48 -0.96 -20.44
C LEU A 133 -16.90 0.36 -20.99
N LEU A 134 -15.58 0.48 -21.07
CA LEU A 134 -14.90 1.70 -21.52
C LEU A 134 -15.14 2.03 -22.99
N ARG A 135 -15.49 1.03 -23.82
CA ARG A 135 -15.91 1.25 -25.18
C ARG A 135 -17.26 1.97 -25.28
N GLY A 136 -18.16 1.74 -24.34
CA GLY A 136 -19.45 2.40 -24.26
C GLY A 136 -19.32 3.92 -24.02
N THR A 137 -20.42 4.64 -24.23
CA THR A 137 -20.54 6.06 -23.88
C THR A 137 -21.48 6.18 -22.69
N HIS A 138 -20.94 6.55 -21.53
CA HIS A 138 -21.69 6.67 -20.29
C HIS A 138 -21.57 8.08 -19.73
N ASP A 139 -22.59 8.58 -19.04
CA ASP A 139 -22.55 9.87 -18.35
C ASP A 139 -21.90 9.74 -16.98
N LEU A 140 -21.98 8.54 -16.40
CA LEU A 140 -21.32 8.16 -15.15
C LEU A 140 -20.72 6.77 -15.29
N LEU A 141 -19.43 6.63 -14.96
CA LEU A 141 -18.78 5.34 -14.78
C LEU A 141 -18.67 5.01 -13.31
N LEU A 142 -19.09 3.81 -12.92
CA LEU A 142 -18.91 3.24 -11.59
C LEU A 142 -17.98 2.04 -11.72
N LEU A 143 -16.77 2.17 -11.16
CA LEU A 143 -15.69 1.19 -11.34
C LEU A 143 -15.33 0.60 -9.96
N ASP A 144 -15.56 -0.70 -9.79
CA ASP A 144 -15.20 -1.40 -8.55
C ASP A 144 -13.90 -2.18 -8.75
N GLU A 145 -12.79 -1.73 -8.15
CA GLU A 145 -11.43 -2.26 -8.25
C GLU A 145 -10.94 -2.49 -9.70
N PRO A 146 -10.98 -1.46 -10.58
CA PRO A 146 -10.60 -1.63 -11.99
C PRO A 146 -9.10 -1.83 -12.19
N THR A 147 -8.27 -1.51 -11.21
CA THR A 147 -6.81 -1.63 -11.25
C THR A 147 -6.31 -3.03 -10.89
N ASN A 148 -7.15 -3.86 -10.25
CA ASN A 148 -6.77 -5.23 -9.91
C ASN A 148 -6.49 -6.05 -11.17
N HIS A 149 -5.41 -6.82 -11.15
CA HIS A 149 -4.91 -7.64 -12.27
C HIS A 149 -4.43 -6.86 -13.50
N LEU A 150 -4.33 -5.53 -13.43
CA LEU A 150 -3.68 -4.72 -14.44
C LEU A 150 -2.19 -4.57 -14.11
N ASP A 151 -1.35 -4.60 -15.14
CA ASP A 151 0.05 -4.21 -14.98
C ASP A 151 0.20 -2.66 -14.95
N ILE A 152 1.40 -2.21 -14.61
CA ILE A 152 1.70 -0.78 -14.45
C ILE A 152 1.36 0.01 -15.73
N ASP A 153 1.61 -0.57 -16.90
CA ASP A 153 1.34 0.06 -18.21
C ASP A 153 -0.17 0.24 -18.43
N ALA A 154 -0.96 -0.80 -18.14
CA ALA A 154 -2.43 -0.76 -18.26
C ALA A 154 -3.07 0.20 -17.22
N ILE A 155 -2.56 0.23 -15.97
CA ILE A 155 -3.00 1.18 -14.94
C ILE A 155 -2.74 2.62 -15.39
N ARG A 156 -1.54 2.89 -15.92
CA ARG A 156 -1.19 4.23 -16.45
C ARG A 156 -2.07 4.63 -17.62
N TRP A 157 -2.30 3.71 -18.56
CA TRP A 157 -3.19 3.95 -19.69
C TRP A 157 -4.62 4.27 -19.21
N LEU A 158 -5.14 3.51 -18.23
CA LEU A 158 -6.47 3.73 -17.65
C LEU A 158 -6.56 5.10 -16.99
N ALA A 159 -5.53 5.50 -16.24
CA ALA A 159 -5.45 6.82 -15.63
C ALA A 159 -5.50 7.94 -16.69
N GLY A 160 -4.72 7.83 -17.74
CA GLY A 160 -4.74 8.76 -18.89
C GLY A 160 -6.09 8.80 -19.59
N TYR A 161 -6.73 7.65 -19.78
CA TYR A 161 -8.07 7.55 -20.35
C TYR A 161 -9.12 8.27 -19.50
N LEU A 162 -9.17 8.01 -18.18
CA LEU A 162 -10.11 8.66 -17.25
C LEU A 162 -9.81 10.16 -17.09
N GLY A 163 -8.53 10.54 -17.12
CA GLY A 163 -8.12 11.95 -17.10
C GLY A 163 -8.69 12.77 -18.26
N THR A 164 -8.87 12.13 -19.43
CA THR A 164 -9.45 12.76 -20.63
C THR A 164 -10.93 12.44 -20.86
N TYR A 165 -11.54 11.63 -19.99
CA TYR A 165 -12.92 11.14 -20.18
C TYR A 165 -13.97 12.26 -20.24
N GLY A 166 -13.78 13.35 -19.49
CA GLY A 166 -14.61 14.54 -19.53
C GLY A 166 -16.02 14.41 -18.93
N LYS A 167 -16.37 13.23 -18.40
CA LYS A 167 -17.63 12.93 -17.71
C LYS A 167 -17.35 12.44 -16.29
N ALA A 168 -18.42 12.19 -15.52
CA ALA A 168 -18.29 11.73 -14.14
C ALA A 168 -17.83 10.28 -14.05
N PHE A 169 -17.03 9.99 -13.01
CA PHE A 169 -16.76 8.63 -12.59
C PHE A 169 -16.61 8.53 -11.05
N VAL A 170 -16.95 7.35 -10.55
CA VAL A 170 -16.68 6.95 -9.16
C VAL A 170 -15.89 5.64 -9.22
N VAL A 171 -14.71 5.62 -8.63
CA VAL A 171 -13.82 4.46 -8.64
C VAL A 171 -13.50 4.00 -7.22
N VAL A 172 -13.74 2.73 -6.93
CA VAL A 172 -13.20 2.04 -5.75
C VAL A 172 -11.88 1.45 -6.16
N THR A 173 -10.80 1.81 -5.48
CA THR A 173 -9.49 1.17 -5.69
C THR A 173 -8.60 1.33 -4.47
N HIS A 174 -7.64 0.44 -4.34
CA HIS A 174 -6.58 0.50 -3.35
C HIS A 174 -5.25 1.01 -3.93
N ASP A 175 -5.20 1.29 -5.25
CA ASP A 175 -4.06 1.90 -5.91
C ASP A 175 -3.99 3.40 -5.58
N ARG A 176 -3.05 3.75 -4.72
CA ARG A 176 -2.85 5.10 -4.18
C ARG A 176 -2.41 6.08 -5.25
N TRP A 177 -1.49 5.64 -6.13
CA TRP A 177 -1.02 6.46 -7.23
C TRP A 177 -2.16 6.79 -8.21
N PHE A 178 -2.99 5.78 -8.52
CA PHE A 178 -4.14 5.97 -9.40
C PHE A 178 -5.15 6.97 -8.82
N LEU A 179 -5.44 6.89 -7.51
CA LEU A 179 -6.31 7.85 -6.83
C LEU A 179 -5.78 9.29 -6.95
N ASP A 180 -4.48 9.50 -6.74
CA ASP A 180 -3.86 10.82 -6.87
C ASP A 180 -3.84 11.31 -8.33
N ALA A 181 -3.68 10.42 -9.30
CA ALA A 181 -3.60 10.77 -10.70
C ALA A 181 -4.95 11.17 -11.32
N VAL A 182 -6.07 10.60 -10.85
CA VAL A 182 -7.37 10.76 -11.54
C VAL A 182 -8.49 11.36 -10.71
N CYS A 183 -8.42 11.34 -9.36
CA CYS A 183 -9.50 11.76 -8.49
C CYS A 183 -9.31 13.19 -7.98
N GLU A 184 -10.37 13.98 -8.02
CA GLU A 184 -10.44 15.34 -7.46
C GLU A 184 -11.08 15.36 -6.07
N ARG A 185 -11.74 14.26 -5.70
CA ARG A 185 -12.40 14.07 -4.41
C ARG A 185 -12.28 12.61 -3.98
N THR A 186 -12.13 12.40 -2.68
CA THR A 186 -12.06 11.04 -2.09
C THR A 186 -13.19 10.87 -1.07
N TRP A 187 -13.94 9.77 -1.19
CA TRP A 187 -14.93 9.32 -0.23
C TRP A 187 -14.37 8.19 0.62
N GLU A 188 -14.35 8.38 1.94
CA GLU A 188 -14.01 7.32 2.89
C GLU A 188 -15.31 6.66 3.41
N VAL A 189 -15.42 5.35 3.21
CA VAL A 189 -16.53 4.55 3.76
C VAL A 189 -16.07 3.91 5.07
N ALA A 190 -16.58 4.41 6.19
CA ALA A 190 -16.21 3.94 7.52
C ALA A 190 -17.40 3.98 8.48
N GLY A 191 -17.61 2.89 9.25
CA GLY A 191 -18.67 2.83 10.27
C GLY A 191 -20.09 3.04 9.73
N GLY A 192 -20.35 2.66 8.47
CA GLY A 192 -21.65 2.87 7.82
C GLY A 192 -21.84 4.28 7.26
N GLN A 193 -20.91 5.21 7.50
CA GLN A 193 -20.95 6.60 7.02
C GLN A 193 -19.99 6.80 5.84
N VAL A 194 -20.25 7.85 5.05
CA VAL A 194 -19.37 8.27 3.96
C VAL A 194 -18.86 9.68 4.26
N HIS A 195 -17.54 9.81 4.37
CA HIS A 195 -16.88 11.08 4.59
C HIS A 195 -16.22 11.56 3.30
N SER A 196 -16.48 12.80 2.91
CA SER A 196 -15.90 13.40 1.69
C SER A 196 -14.69 14.26 2.02
N TYR A 197 -13.64 14.10 1.23
CA TYR A 197 -12.40 14.90 1.28
C TYR A 197 -12.11 15.44 -0.10
N GLU A 198 -11.63 16.67 -0.19
CA GLU A 198 -11.15 17.26 -1.43
C GLU A 198 -9.74 16.74 -1.75
N GLY A 199 -9.52 16.38 -3.02
CA GLY A 199 -8.27 15.84 -3.53
C GLY A 199 -8.22 14.31 -3.60
N GLY A 200 -7.06 13.81 -4.08
CA GLY A 200 -6.75 12.39 -4.21
C GLY A 200 -6.32 11.74 -2.88
N TYR A 201 -5.54 10.67 -3.00
CA TYR A 201 -5.09 9.89 -1.85
C TYR A 201 -4.21 10.67 -0.88
N SER A 202 -3.24 11.43 -1.38
CA SER A 202 -2.31 12.22 -0.55
C SER A 202 -3.05 13.25 0.30
N ALA A 203 -4.03 13.96 -0.27
CA ALA A 203 -4.86 14.92 0.45
C ALA A 203 -5.75 14.21 1.49
N TYR A 204 -6.32 13.06 1.15
CA TYR A 204 -7.09 12.23 2.07
C TYR A 204 -6.28 11.81 3.30
N VAL A 205 -5.04 11.32 3.12
CA VAL A 205 -4.17 10.91 4.23
C VAL A 205 -3.91 12.06 5.19
N LEU A 206 -3.58 13.25 4.67
CA LEU A 206 -3.36 14.45 5.48
C LEU A 206 -4.62 14.85 6.26
N ALA A 207 -5.77 14.90 5.59
CA ALA A 207 -7.04 15.27 6.22
C ALA A 207 -7.49 14.23 7.27
N ARG A 208 -7.26 12.94 7.00
CA ARG A 208 -7.53 11.85 7.96
C ARG A 208 -6.63 11.95 9.20
N ALA A 209 -5.33 12.22 9.00
CA ALA A 209 -4.39 12.40 10.11
C ALA A 209 -4.77 13.62 10.98
N GLU A 210 -5.19 14.72 10.36
CA GLU A 210 -5.64 15.90 11.11
C GLU A 210 -6.94 15.63 11.89
N ARG A 211 -7.92 14.95 11.26
CA ARG A 211 -9.15 14.51 11.95
C ARG A 211 -8.83 13.59 13.14
N ALA A 212 -7.91 12.65 12.96
CA ALA A 212 -7.49 11.74 14.04
C ALA A 212 -6.84 12.51 15.21
N ARG A 213 -6.00 13.52 14.93
CA ARG A 213 -5.42 14.40 15.94
C ARG A 213 -6.48 15.21 16.69
N GLN A 214 -7.44 15.77 15.96
CA GLN A 214 -8.55 16.53 16.55
C GLN A 214 -9.43 15.63 17.43
N ALA A 215 -9.77 14.43 16.96
CA ALA A 215 -10.51 13.45 17.74
C ALA A 215 -9.76 13.03 19.01
N ALA A 216 -8.46 12.74 18.93
CA ALA A 216 -7.63 12.41 20.07
C ALA A 216 -7.56 13.57 21.10
N ALA A 217 -7.47 14.82 20.62
CA ALA A 217 -7.49 15.99 21.48
C ALA A 217 -8.85 16.18 22.18
N GLN A 218 -9.95 15.91 21.48
CA GLN A 218 -11.31 15.94 22.05
C GLN A 218 -11.48 14.83 23.10
N ASP A 219 -11.05 13.61 22.82
CA ASP A 219 -11.08 12.47 23.74
C ASP A 219 -10.24 12.75 24.99
N GLN A 220 -9.06 13.35 24.84
CA GLN A 220 -8.24 13.73 26.00
C GLN A 220 -8.94 14.78 26.85
N ARG A 221 -9.58 15.80 26.24
CA ARG A 221 -10.39 16.79 26.98
C ARG A 221 -11.55 16.14 27.71
N ARG A 222 -12.24 15.19 27.06
CA ARG A 222 -13.34 14.43 27.62
C ARG A 222 -12.90 13.57 28.79
N ARG A 223 -11.78 12.82 28.67
CA ARG A 223 -11.19 12.03 29.78
C ARG A 223 -10.80 12.92 30.97
N ASN A 224 -10.22 14.09 30.70
CA ASN A 224 -9.88 15.05 31.74
C ASN A 224 -11.13 15.59 32.47
N LEU A 225 -12.23 15.85 31.71
CA LEU A 225 -13.50 16.25 32.29
C LEU A 225 -14.11 15.15 33.15
N LEU A 226 -14.14 13.91 32.63
CA LEU A 226 -14.62 12.73 33.33
C LEU A 226 -13.84 12.50 34.63
N SER A 227 -12.51 12.61 34.57
CA SER A 227 -11.65 12.47 35.74
C SER A 227 -11.98 13.52 36.84
N LYS A 228 -12.23 14.77 36.43
CA LYS A 228 -12.64 15.85 37.36
C LYS A 228 -14.02 15.56 37.96
N GLU A 229 -14.99 15.12 37.18
CA GLU A 229 -16.32 14.77 37.66
C GLU A 229 -16.30 13.55 38.61
N LEU A 230 -15.50 12.50 38.25
CA LEU A 230 -15.30 11.34 39.13
C LEU A 230 -14.60 11.70 40.44
N ALA A 231 -13.57 12.57 40.37
CA ALA A 231 -12.90 13.06 41.59
C ALA A 231 -13.85 13.88 42.47
N TRP A 232 -14.73 14.68 41.85
CA TRP A 232 -15.77 15.40 42.60
C TRP A 232 -16.80 14.45 43.21
N LEU A 233 -17.24 13.42 42.48
CA LEU A 233 -18.15 12.39 43.00
C LEU A 233 -17.55 11.61 44.19
N ARG A 234 -16.23 11.32 44.15
CA ARG A 234 -15.52 10.60 45.23
C ARG A 234 -15.37 11.41 46.52
N ARG A 235 -15.24 12.74 46.40
CA ARG A 235 -15.06 13.64 47.61
C ARG A 235 -16.30 13.72 48.50
N GLY A 236 -17.43 13.15 48.14
CA GLY A 236 -18.66 13.22 48.91
C GLY A 236 -19.33 14.60 48.90
N PRO A 237 -20.62 14.70 49.11
CA PRO A 237 -21.30 15.98 49.25
C PRO A 237 -20.92 16.66 50.58
N PRO A 238 -20.74 18.00 50.64
CA PRO A 238 -20.73 18.72 51.89
C PRO A 238 -22.04 18.42 52.62
N ALA A 239 -22.00 18.37 53.98
CA ALA A 239 -22.98 17.79 54.90
C ALA A 239 -24.47 18.21 54.77
N ARG A 240 -24.91 18.93 53.75
CA ARG A 240 -26.29 19.42 53.55
C ARG A 240 -26.85 19.45 52.12
N THR A 241 -26.18 18.87 51.09
CA THR A 241 -26.66 18.89 49.69
C THR A 241 -26.58 17.52 49.02
N SER A 242 -27.68 17.07 48.42
CA SER A 242 -27.71 15.87 47.55
C SER A 242 -26.94 16.12 46.26
N LYS A 243 -26.24 15.09 45.74
CA LYS A 243 -25.56 15.17 44.46
C LYS A 243 -26.58 15.42 43.33
N PRO A 244 -26.40 16.43 42.46
CA PRO A 244 -27.33 16.70 41.37
C PRO A 244 -27.36 15.52 40.40
N ARG A 245 -28.55 15.00 40.07
CA ARG A 245 -28.80 13.85 39.18
C ARG A 245 -28.19 14.05 37.79
N PHE A 246 -28.29 15.25 37.24
CA PHE A 246 -27.74 15.54 35.91
C PHE A 246 -26.23 15.31 35.76
N ARG A 247 -25.44 15.43 36.83
CA ARG A 247 -24.00 15.15 36.82
C ARG A 247 -23.69 13.66 36.88
N LEU A 248 -24.52 12.85 37.51
CA LEU A 248 -24.44 11.39 37.45
C LEU A 248 -24.77 10.87 36.05
N ASP A 249 -25.81 11.42 35.42
CA ASP A 249 -26.23 11.09 34.07
C ASP A 249 -25.18 11.53 33.03
N ALA A 250 -24.55 12.70 33.21
CA ALA A 250 -23.47 13.20 32.36
C ALA A 250 -22.20 12.33 32.48
N ALA A 251 -21.83 11.87 33.67
CA ALA A 251 -20.70 10.96 33.84
C ALA A 251 -20.99 9.57 33.23
N ALA A 252 -22.21 9.06 33.37
CA ALA A 252 -22.62 7.80 32.75
C ALA A 252 -22.61 7.87 31.21
N ALA A 253 -23.06 8.99 30.63
CA ALA A 253 -23.00 9.22 29.17
C ALA A 253 -21.55 9.30 28.65
N LEU A 254 -20.63 9.91 29.41
CA LEU A 254 -19.21 10.01 29.07
C LEU A 254 -18.49 8.64 29.13
N ILE A 255 -18.93 7.71 29.99
CA ILE A 255 -18.38 6.35 30.11
C ILE A 255 -18.91 5.47 28.97
N ALA A 256 -20.18 5.59 28.60
CA ALA A 256 -20.83 4.74 27.61
C ALA A 256 -20.29 4.90 26.18
N ASP A 257 -19.58 6.01 25.91
CA ASP A 257 -19.08 6.38 24.59
C ASP A 257 -17.54 6.29 24.49
N GLU A 258 -16.88 5.37 25.20
CA GLU A 258 -15.43 5.21 25.19
C GLU A 258 -14.97 4.40 23.97
N PRO A 259 -14.21 4.99 23.03
CA PRO A 259 -13.69 4.25 21.89
C PRO A 259 -12.59 3.27 22.30
N ALA A 260 -12.53 2.11 21.64
CA ALA A 260 -11.53 1.09 21.91
C ALA A 260 -10.09 1.62 21.72
N PRO A 261 -9.15 1.31 22.62
CA PRO A 261 -7.77 1.76 22.51
C PRO A 261 -7.09 1.17 21.27
N ARG A 262 -6.40 2.02 20.49
CA ARG A 262 -5.54 1.61 19.37
C ARG A 262 -4.10 1.49 19.87
N ASP A 263 -3.55 0.28 19.89
CA ASP A 263 -2.13 0.04 20.14
C ASP A 263 -1.36 0.10 18.81
N SER A 264 -0.58 1.16 18.62
CA SER A 264 0.50 1.19 17.64
C SER A 264 1.74 0.55 18.25
N VAL A 265 2.25 -0.54 17.68
CA VAL A 265 3.42 -1.26 18.22
C VAL A 265 4.50 -1.41 17.17
N GLU A 266 5.69 -0.96 17.52
CA GLU A 266 6.96 -1.21 16.81
C GLU A 266 7.19 -2.71 16.60
N LEU A 267 7.13 -3.14 15.34
CA LEU A 267 7.39 -4.52 14.89
C LEU A 267 8.85 -4.76 14.50
N SER A 268 9.76 -3.87 14.86
CA SER A 268 11.16 -3.95 14.53
C SER A 268 11.88 -5.15 15.18
N ARG A 269 12.06 -6.26 14.47
CA ARG A 269 13.01 -7.39 14.64
C ARG A 269 12.36 -8.78 14.53
N LEU A 270 11.96 -9.14 13.29
CA LEU A 270 11.39 -10.48 13.01
C LEU A 270 12.39 -11.55 12.54
N ALA A 271 13.64 -11.21 12.16
CA ALA A 271 14.57 -12.22 11.70
C ALA A 271 15.64 -12.58 12.74
N THR A 272 15.77 -13.86 13.04
CA THR A 272 16.68 -14.40 14.05
C THR A 272 17.96 -14.99 13.48
N ALA A 273 17.99 -15.36 12.19
CA ALA A 273 19.17 -15.98 11.58
C ALA A 273 19.96 -14.97 10.73
N ARG A 274 21.25 -14.78 11.07
CA ARG A 274 22.19 -13.95 10.28
C ARG A 274 22.39 -14.56 8.90
N LEU A 275 22.20 -13.79 7.83
CA LEU A 275 22.53 -14.18 6.46
C LEU A 275 24.05 -14.30 6.29
N GLY A 276 24.51 -15.29 5.53
CA GLY A 276 25.89 -15.40 5.07
C GLY A 276 26.21 -14.39 3.98
N LYS A 277 27.43 -14.42 3.43
CA LYS A 277 27.84 -13.52 2.32
C LYS A 277 27.05 -13.80 1.04
N THR A 278 26.75 -15.06 0.74
CA THR A 278 25.95 -15.50 -0.39
C THR A 278 24.54 -15.78 0.10
N VAL A 279 23.56 -15.14 -0.49
CA VAL A 279 22.14 -15.40 -0.21
C VAL A 279 21.57 -16.27 -1.32
N ILE A 280 21.39 -15.74 -2.53
CA ILE A 280 20.97 -16.50 -3.71
C ILE A 280 21.73 -15.97 -4.92
N ASP A 281 22.44 -16.84 -5.63
CA ASP A 281 23.19 -16.52 -6.84
C ASP A 281 22.60 -17.30 -8.02
N LEU A 282 22.25 -16.58 -9.07
CA LEU A 282 21.82 -17.13 -10.36
C LEU A 282 22.94 -16.98 -11.37
N SER A 283 23.32 -18.04 -12.08
CA SER A 283 24.32 -18.04 -13.14
C SER A 283 23.74 -18.65 -14.41
N ASP A 284 23.58 -17.84 -15.45
CA ASP A 284 23.09 -18.21 -16.78
C ASP A 284 21.79 -19.04 -16.78
N VAL A 285 20.88 -18.69 -15.88
CA VAL A 285 19.64 -19.44 -15.69
C VAL A 285 18.68 -19.21 -16.86
N THR A 286 18.29 -20.31 -17.48
CA THR A 286 17.30 -20.33 -18.57
C THR A 286 16.15 -21.25 -18.17
N VAL A 287 14.90 -20.71 -18.25
CA VAL A 287 13.68 -21.47 -17.93
C VAL A 287 12.72 -21.41 -19.10
N ARG A 288 12.19 -22.57 -19.49
CA ARG A 288 11.19 -22.71 -20.53
C ARG A 288 9.94 -23.42 -19.99
N VAL A 289 8.79 -22.85 -20.32
CA VAL A 289 7.48 -23.39 -19.95
C VAL A 289 6.59 -23.43 -21.19
N GLY A 290 6.03 -24.60 -21.54
CA GLY A 290 5.13 -24.72 -22.70
C GLY A 290 5.76 -24.29 -24.04
N GLY A 291 7.08 -24.39 -24.18
CA GLY A 291 7.80 -23.95 -25.37
C GLY A 291 8.19 -22.46 -25.40
N LEU A 292 7.68 -21.66 -24.46
CA LEU A 292 8.06 -20.25 -24.30
C LEU A 292 9.27 -20.14 -23.37
N THR A 293 10.26 -19.31 -23.76
CA THR A 293 11.39 -18.97 -22.89
C THR A 293 10.98 -17.83 -21.97
N LEU A 294 10.86 -18.10 -20.67
CA LEU A 294 10.48 -17.12 -19.65
C LEU A 294 11.69 -16.45 -18.99
N LEU A 295 12.80 -17.20 -18.83
CA LEU A 295 14.12 -16.67 -18.43
C LEU A 295 15.14 -17.06 -19.48
N ASP A 296 15.97 -16.13 -19.91
CA ASP A 296 17.01 -16.36 -20.91
C ASP A 296 18.39 -15.90 -20.40
N GLN A 297 19.24 -16.88 -20.00
CA GLN A 297 20.58 -16.66 -19.50
C GLN A 297 20.66 -15.56 -18.43
N VAL A 298 19.75 -15.63 -17.46
CA VAL A 298 19.68 -14.66 -16.36
C VAL A 298 20.78 -14.94 -15.36
N SER A 299 21.66 -13.95 -15.13
CA SER A 299 22.69 -13.98 -14.08
C SER A 299 22.44 -12.80 -13.15
N TRP A 300 22.20 -13.09 -11.85
CA TRP A 300 21.89 -12.09 -10.84
C TRP A 300 22.21 -12.62 -9.44
N GLN A 301 22.58 -11.71 -8.52
CA GLN A 301 22.92 -12.03 -7.15
C GLN A 301 22.03 -11.23 -6.18
N LEU A 302 21.47 -11.93 -5.20
CA LEU A 302 20.79 -11.33 -4.05
C LEU A 302 21.74 -11.36 -2.85
N GLY A 303 22.09 -10.18 -2.36
CA GLY A 303 22.94 -9.98 -1.19
C GLY A 303 22.16 -9.95 0.13
N PRO A 304 22.87 -9.97 1.28
CA PRO A 304 22.26 -9.84 2.60
C PRO A 304 21.72 -8.43 2.81
N GLY A 305 20.42 -8.34 3.13
CA GLY A 305 19.74 -7.08 3.37
C GLY A 305 19.27 -6.35 2.12
N ASP A 306 19.47 -6.91 0.92
CA ASP A 306 18.98 -6.32 -0.32
C ASP A 306 17.44 -6.29 -0.34
N ARG A 307 16.90 -5.16 -0.79
CA ARG A 307 15.47 -4.93 -0.97
C ARG A 307 15.21 -4.59 -2.43
N VAL A 308 14.65 -5.54 -3.15
CA VAL A 308 14.56 -5.48 -4.61
C VAL A 308 13.12 -5.58 -5.06
N GLY A 309 12.67 -4.57 -5.82
CA GLY A 309 11.40 -4.57 -6.55
C GLY A 309 11.58 -5.16 -7.95
N VAL A 310 10.63 -5.93 -8.42
CA VAL A 310 10.61 -6.46 -9.79
C VAL A 310 9.34 -5.99 -10.49
N VAL A 311 9.52 -5.26 -11.60
CA VAL A 311 8.44 -4.75 -12.43
C VAL A 311 8.49 -5.34 -13.83
N GLY A 312 7.36 -5.37 -14.52
CA GLY A 312 7.25 -5.87 -15.89
C GLY A 312 5.82 -6.20 -16.27
N VAL A 313 5.55 -6.39 -17.54
CA VAL A 313 4.22 -6.73 -18.04
C VAL A 313 3.71 -8.07 -17.50
N ASN A 314 2.40 -8.26 -17.50
CA ASN A 314 1.80 -9.53 -17.11
C ASN A 314 2.27 -10.66 -18.05
N GLY A 315 2.50 -11.85 -17.49
CA GLY A 315 3.01 -12.99 -18.27
C GLY A 315 4.49 -12.95 -18.65
N SER A 316 5.25 -11.90 -18.28
CA SER A 316 6.68 -11.79 -18.63
C SER A 316 7.58 -12.84 -17.98
N GLY A 317 7.17 -13.47 -16.87
CA GLY A 317 7.97 -14.46 -16.15
C GLY A 317 8.39 -14.05 -14.73
N LYS A 318 7.79 -12.98 -14.17
CA LYS A 318 8.09 -12.49 -12.80
C LYS A 318 7.90 -13.56 -11.74
N SER A 319 6.76 -14.24 -11.72
CA SER A 319 6.48 -15.34 -10.79
C SER A 319 7.41 -16.55 -11.03
N THR A 320 7.83 -16.77 -12.28
CA THR A 320 8.82 -17.80 -12.62
C THR A 320 10.18 -17.49 -12.01
N LEU A 321 10.60 -16.22 -12.03
CA LEU A 321 11.82 -15.77 -11.35
C LEU A 321 11.74 -16.03 -9.84
N LEU A 322 10.63 -15.67 -9.18
CA LEU A 322 10.43 -15.93 -7.76
C LEU A 322 10.45 -17.43 -7.43
N ASN A 323 9.84 -18.28 -8.28
CA ASN A 323 9.88 -19.73 -8.13
C ASN A 323 11.33 -20.27 -8.19
N VAL A 324 12.14 -19.78 -9.13
CA VAL A 324 13.57 -20.13 -9.23
C VAL A 324 14.32 -19.72 -7.96
N LEU A 325 14.10 -18.49 -7.47
CA LEU A 325 14.70 -18.00 -6.23
C LEU A 325 14.25 -18.80 -5.00
N ALA A 326 13.01 -19.30 -5.00
CA ALA A 326 12.48 -20.14 -3.92
C ALA A 326 13.01 -21.59 -3.98
N GLY A 327 13.76 -21.97 -5.01
CA GLY A 327 14.20 -23.34 -5.22
C GLY A 327 13.07 -24.29 -5.66
N VAL A 328 11.94 -23.76 -6.11
CA VAL A 328 10.83 -24.52 -6.67
C VAL A 328 11.12 -24.75 -8.16
N GLN A 329 10.94 -25.97 -8.65
CA GLN A 329 11.08 -26.25 -10.08
C GLN A 329 10.08 -25.44 -10.89
N ALA A 330 10.55 -24.38 -11.54
CA ALA A 330 9.72 -23.37 -12.19
C ALA A 330 9.36 -23.69 -13.65
N GLY A 331 9.79 -24.83 -14.17
CA GLY A 331 9.52 -25.17 -15.58
C GLY A 331 9.91 -26.59 -15.98
N GLN A 332 9.57 -26.96 -17.23
CA GLN A 332 9.88 -28.29 -17.77
C GLN A 332 11.36 -28.44 -18.16
N GLN A 333 12.05 -27.34 -18.43
CA GLN A 333 13.47 -27.31 -18.78
C GLN A 333 14.14 -26.12 -18.08
N GLN A 334 15.05 -26.40 -17.15
CA GLN A 334 15.86 -25.41 -16.49
C GLN A 334 17.34 -25.71 -16.81
N ALA A 335 18.08 -24.68 -17.25
CA ALA A 335 19.54 -24.72 -17.45
C ALA A 335 20.17 -23.59 -16.63
N GLY A 336 21.49 -23.66 -16.42
CA GLY A 336 22.22 -22.74 -15.54
C GLY A 336 22.31 -23.25 -14.11
N GLU A 337 22.89 -22.44 -13.24
CA GLU A 337 23.14 -22.81 -11.84
C GLU A 337 22.43 -21.84 -10.88
N VAL A 338 21.82 -22.39 -9.83
CA VAL A 338 21.19 -21.63 -8.73
C VAL A 338 21.89 -22.05 -7.44
N VAL A 339 22.62 -21.13 -6.82
CA VAL A 339 23.32 -21.37 -5.56
C VAL A 339 22.60 -20.67 -4.44
N MET A 340 22.09 -21.44 -3.47
CA MET A 340 21.43 -20.92 -2.28
C MET A 340 22.35 -21.06 -1.06
N GLY A 341 22.49 -19.98 -0.30
CA GLY A 341 23.31 -19.95 0.91
C GLY A 341 22.78 -20.93 1.98
N LYS A 342 23.68 -21.61 2.69
CA LYS A 342 23.32 -22.66 3.68
C LYS A 342 22.45 -22.16 4.85
N THR A 343 22.48 -20.86 5.14
CA THR A 343 21.70 -20.24 6.23
C THR A 343 20.39 -19.61 5.76
N VAL A 344 20.11 -19.68 4.46
CA VAL A 344 18.93 -19.08 3.85
C VAL A 344 17.68 -19.86 4.27
N ARG A 345 16.68 -19.09 4.72
CA ARG A 345 15.32 -19.57 5.00
C ARG A 345 14.37 -18.68 4.21
N VAL A 346 13.84 -19.22 3.13
CA VAL A 346 12.95 -18.49 2.23
C VAL A 346 11.53 -18.55 2.79
N GLY A 347 10.92 -17.36 2.95
CA GLY A 347 9.48 -17.20 3.09
C GLY A 347 8.91 -16.75 1.76
N TYR A 348 8.06 -17.55 1.15
CA TYR A 348 7.49 -17.26 -0.16
C TYR A 348 5.98 -17.07 -0.08
N LEU A 349 5.52 -15.86 -0.40
CA LEU A 349 4.11 -15.54 -0.61
C LEU A 349 3.81 -15.64 -2.10
N THR A 350 3.14 -16.70 -2.50
CA THR A 350 2.74 -16.95 -3.89
C THR A 350 1.52 -16.11 -4.30
N GLN A 351 1.34 -15.86 -5.59
CA GLN A 351 0.20 -15.11 -6.12
C GLN A 351 -1.14 -15.76 -5.77
N GLU A 352 -1.24 -17.09 -5.95
CA GLU A 352 -2.41 -17.85 -5.50
C GLU A 352 -2.21 -18.37 -4.08
N PRO A 353 -3.28 -18.40 -3.27
CA PRO A 353 -3.21 -18.98 -1.94
C PRO A 353 -2.74 -20.42 -1.99
N GLY A 354 -1.62 -20.73 -1.32
CA GLY A 354 -1.19 -22.11 -1.11
C GLY A 354 -2.27 -22.93 -0.40
N PRO A 355 -2.25 -24.27 -0.49
CA PRO A 355 -3.26 -25.13 0.11
C PRO A 355 -3.20 -25.04 1.64
N VAL A 356 -4.13 -24.30 2.21
CA VAL A 356 -4.43 -24.30 3.64
C VAL A 356 -5.70 -25.14 3.82
N ASP A 357 -5.72 -26.05 4.78
CA ASP A 357 -6.90 -26.88 5.04
C ASP A 357 -8.12 -25.97 5.28
N PRO A 358 -9.15 -26.04 4.42
CA PRO A 358 -10.31 -25.17 4.50
C PRO A 358 -11.15 -25.37 5.76
N GLY A 359 -11.03 -26.55 6.42
CA GLY A 359 -11.75 -26.88 7.64
C GLY A 359 -11.12 -26.34 8.92
N LEU A 360 -9.85 -25.92 8.88
CA LEU A 360 -9.18 -25.36 10.05
C LEU A 360 -9.68 -23.93 10.32
N ARG A 361 -9.65 -23.54 11.60
CA ARG A 361 -9.83 -22.13 11.97
C ARG A 361 -8.59 -21.34 11.60
N ALA A 362 -8.75 -20.06 11.28
CA ALA A 362 -7.61 -19.21 10.91
C ALA A 362 -6.49 -19.23 11.95
N VAL A 363 -6.83 -19.18 13.24
CA VAL A 363 -5.85 -19.26 14.34
C VAL A 363 -5.17 -20.63 14.42
N GLU A 364 -5.88 -21.71 14.15
CA GLU A 364 -5.32 -23.06 14.15
C GLU A 364 -4.34 -23.25 12.98
N ALA A 365 -4.69 -22.76 11.79
CA ALA A 365 -3.81 -22.78 10.62
C ALA A 365 -2.50 -22.02 10.90
N ALA A 366 -2.57 -20.86 11.53
CA ALA A 366 -1.39 -20.12 11.94
C ALA A 366 -0.56 -20.86 13.01
N GLN A 367 -1.22 -21.47 14.00
CA GLN A 367 -0.57 -22.24 15.07
C GLN A 367 0.14 -23.50 14.55
N GLN A 368 -0.32 -24.12 13.44
CA GLN A 368 0.37 -25.24 12.81
C GLN A 368 1.77 -24.85 12.30
N VAL A 369 1.98 -23.59 11.87
CA VAL A 369 3.30 -23.09 11.51
C VAL A 369 4.13 -22.88 12.77
N ARG A 370 3.57 -22.15 13.74
CA ARG A 370 4.22 -21.90 15.03
C ARG A 370 3.21 -21.35 16.05
N GLY A 371 3.30 -21.78 17.30
CA GLY A 371 2.39 -21.30 18.36
C GLY A 371 2.67 -19.85 18.80
N SER A 372 3.93 -19.42 18.72
CA SER A 372 4.37 -18.06 19.07
C SER A 372 5.60 -17.65 18.27
N VAL A 373 5.79 -16.35 18.11
CA VAL A 373 6.95 -15.74 17.45
C VAL A 373 7.57 -14.69 18.36
N ARG A 374 8.90 -14.67 18.45
CA ARG A 374 9.61 -13.68 19.24
C ARG A 374 9.89 -12.43 18.42
N ILE A 375 9.30 -11.30 18.83
CA ILE A 375 9.53 -9.99 18.23
C ILE A 375 10.30 -9.12 19.21
N GLY A 376 11.61 -8.95 18.98
CA GLY A 376 12.49 -8.26 19.92
C GLY A 376 12.56 -8.95 21.28
N LYS A 377 12.07 -8.27 22.35
CA LYS A 377 12.01 -8.81 23.71
C LYS A 377 10.66 -9.44 24.08
N ARG A 378 9.68 -9.35 23.21
CA ARG A 378 8.30 -9.85 23.45
C ARG A 378 8.06 -11.12 22.63
N GLU A 379 7.37 -12.05 23.24
CA GLU A 379 6.83 -13.22 22.56
C GLU A 379 5.34 -12.98 22.29
N LEU A 380 4.94 -13.13 21.02
CA LEU A 380 3.56 -12.95 20.57
C LEU A 380 2.98 -14.31 20.19
N SER A 381 1.80 -14.60 20.67
CA SER A 381 1.03 -15.77 20.21
C SER A 381 0.55 -15.58 18.77
N ALA A 382 0.22 -16.70 18.09
CA ALA A 382 -0.36 -16.67 16.77
C ALA A 382 -1.61 -15.77 16.69
N GLY A 383 -2.50 -15.84 17.69
CA GLY A 383 -3.70 -15.00 17.75
C GLY A 383 -3.37 -13.50 17.86
N GLN A 384 -2.40 -13.12 18.69
CA GLN A 384 -1.97 -11.73 18.80
C GLN A 384 -1.35 -11.19 17.52
N LEU A 385 -0.66 -12.04 16.75
CA LEU A 385 -0.12 -11.67 15.46
C LEU A 385 -1.25 -11.50 14.43
N LEU A 386 -2.27 -12.37 14.47
CA LEU A 386 -3.48 -12.27 13.65
C LEU A 386 -4.25 -10.97 13.92
N ASP A 387 -4.40 -10.56 15.16
CA ASP A 387 -5.03 -9.28 15.52
C ASP A 387 -4.32 -8.08 14.88
N ARG A 388 -2.99 -8.09 14.89
CA ARG A 388 -2.17 -7.00 14.36
C ARG A 388 -2.30 -6.82 12.84
N LEU A 389 -2.45 -7.91 12.09
CA LEU A 389 -2.67 -7.86 10.64
C LEU A 389 -4.16 -7.83 10.28
N GLY A 390 -5.02 -7.42 11.22
CA GLY A 390 -6.43 -7.13 10.96
C GLY A 390 -7.35 -8.34 10.87
N LEU A 391 -6.90 -9.54 11.31
CA LEU A 391 -7.75 -10.70 11.54
C LEU A 391 -8.13 -10.74 13.02
N THR A 392 -9.18 -10.02 13.40
CA THR A 392 -9.57 -9.82 14.80
C THR A 392 -10.77 -10.67 15.22
N GLY A 393 -10.85 -11.04 16.50
CA GLY A 393 -12.03 -11.60 17.15
C GLY A 393 -12.61 -12.83 16.44
N ASP A 394 -13.89 -12.76 16.04
CA ASP A 394 -14.64 -13.87 15.43
C ASP A 394 -14.00 -14.36 14.14
N ARG A 395 -13.31 -13.50 13.40
CA ARG A 395 -12.64 -13.89 12.14
C ARG A 395 -11.45 -14.82 12.36
N GLN A 396 -10.78 -14.77 13.51
CA GLN A 396 -9.74 -15.75 13.88
C GLN A 396 -10.30 -17.14 14.13
N GLN A 397 -11.54 -17.21 14.61
CA GLN A 397 -12.23 -18.46 14.90
C GLN A 397 -13.00 -19.01 13.69
N ALA A 398 -13.13 -18.23 12.62
CA ALA A 398 -13.79 -18.67 11.39
C ALA A 398 -12.96 -19.73 10.66
N PRO A 399 -13.61 -20.73 10.03
CA PRO A 399 -12.94 -21.65 9.11
C PRO A 399 -12.27 -20.89 7.96
N VAL A 400 -11.12 -21.38 7.49
CA VAL A 400 -10.39 -20.79 6.36
C VAL A 400 -11.26 -20.70 5.11
N ALA A 401 -12.16 -21.65 4.91
CA ALA A 401 -13.12 -21.64 3.81
C ALA A 401 -14.04 -20.41 3.79
N GLU A 402 -14.39 -19.88 4.97
CA GLU A 402 -15.30 -18.74 5.12
C GLU A 402 -14.59 -17.38 5.09
N LEU A 403 -13.26 -17.36 5.01
CA LEU A 403 -12.49 -16.14 4.89
C LEU A 403 -12.64 -15.56 3.48
N SER A 404 -12.74 -14.23 3.38
CA SER A 404 -12.63 -13.50 2.11
C SER A 404 -11.24 -13.68 1.50
N GLY A 405 -11.07 -13.37 0.21
CA GLY A 405 -9.79 -13.42 -0.48
C GLY A 405 -8.70 -12.63 0.26
N GLY A 406 -8.98 -11.38 0.61
CA GLY A 406 -8.06 -10.54 1.36
C GLY A 406 -7.75 -11.04 2.78
N GLU A 407 -8.72 -11.66 3.48
CA GLU A 407 -8.48 -12.27 4.79
C GLU A 407 -7.60 -13.51 4.68
N ARG A 408 -7.81 -14.34 3.65
CA ARG A 408 -6.94 -15.48 3.34
C ARG A 408 -5.52 -15.05 3.00
N ARG A 409 -5.38 -13.98 2.22
CA ARG A 409 -4.08 -13.41 1.86
C ARG A 409 -3.32 -12.93 3.10
N ARG A 410 -4.00 -12.24 4.02
CA ARG A 410 -3.43 -11.81 5.30
C ARG A 410 -3.01 -12.97 6.18
N LEU A 411 -3.83 -14.02 6.27
CA LEU A 411 -3.49 -15.25 6.99
C LEU A 411 -2.21 -15.89 6.44
N GLN A 412 -2.10 -16.01 5.10
CA GLN A 412 -0.91 -16.57 4.47
C GLN A 412 0.35 -15.76 4.71
N LEU A 413 0.27 -14.42 4.54
CA LEU A 413 1.38 -13.55 4.84
C LEU A 413 1.87 -13.75 6.28
N GLN A 414 0.95 -13.89 7.23
CA GLN A 414 1.30 -14.18 8.62
C GLN A 414 1.96 -15.52 8.80
N MET A 415 1.44 -16.57 8.15
CA MET A 415 2.04 -17.90 8.19
C MET A 415 3.48 -17.86 7.64
N VAL A 416 3.72 -17.10 6.55
CA VAL A 416 5.06 -16.90 5.99
C VAL A 416 5.97 -16.20 7.01
N LEU A 417 5.50 -15.14 7.67
CA LEU A 417 6.29 -14.40 8.67
C LEU A 417 6.54 -15.20 9.95
N MET A 418 5.57 -16.02 10.36
CA MET A 418 5.72 -16.91 11.53
C MET A 418 6.75 -18.01 11.33
N ALA A 419 7.09 -18.38 10.10
CA ALA A 419 8.19 -19.28 9.80
C ALA A 419 9.58 -18.68 10.07
N GLU A 420 9.66 -17.40 10.51
CA GLU A 420 10.90 -16.65 10.77
C GLU A 420 11.91 -16.73 9.60
N PRO A 421 11.50 -16.36 8.38
CA PRO A 421 12.40 -16.34 7.24
C PRO A 421 13.47 -15.26 7.41
N ASN A 422 14.58 -15.38 6.66
CA ASN A 422 15.57 -14.32 6.49
C ASN A 422 15.68 -13.83 5.03
N VAL A 423 14.92 -14.46 4.13
CA VAL A 423 14.66 -13.99 2.76
C VAL A 423 13.15 -14.04 2.53
N LEU A 424 12.57 -12.91 2.12
CA LEU A 424 11.17 -12.82 1.76
C LEU A 424 11.04 -12.67 0.24
N LEU A 425 10.26 -13.56 -0.36
CA LEU A 425 9.84 -13.49 -1.75
C LEU A 425 8.34 -13.23 -1.78
N LEU A 426 7.93 -12.08 -2.31
CA LEU A 426 6.54 -11.63 -2.28
C LEU A 426 6.02 -11.44 -3.72
N ASP A 427 5.04 -12.25 -4.11
CA ASP A 427 4.40 -12.16 -5.42
C ASP A 427 3.05 -11.45 -5.30
N GLU A 428 2.98 -10.21 -5.79
CA GLU A 428 1.82 -9.32 -5.72
C GLU A 428 1.21 -9.23 -4.31
N PRO A 429 1.99 -8.90 -3.26
CA PRO A 429 1.50 -8.90 -1.88
C PRO A 429 0.42 -7.84 -1.63
N THR A 430 0.31 -6.86 -2.51
CA THR A 430 -0.61 -5.71 -2.42
C THR A 430 -2.02 -6.03 -2.90
N ASN A 431 -2.21 -7.10 -3.69
CA ASN A 431 -3.51 -7.48 -4.22
C ASN A 431 -4.49 -7.83 -3.10
N ASP A 432 -5.75 -7.38 -3.24
CA ASP A 432 -6.86 -7.63 -2.32
C ASP A 432 -6.66 -7.05 -0.89
N LEU A 433 -5.61 -6.27 -0.66
CA LEU A 433 -5.38 -5.57 0.61
C LEU A 433 -5.98 -4.16 0.56
N ASP A 434 -6.62 -3.76 1.65
CA ASP A 434 -7.04 -2.37 1.80
C ASP A 434 -5.86 -1.47 2.20
N ILE A 435 -6.02 -0.16 2.03
CA ILE A 435 -4.98 0.84 2.27
C ILE A 435 -4.41 0.78 3.69
N ASP A 436 -5.26 0.54 4.70
CA ASP A 436 -4.83 0.43 6.10
C ASP A 436 -3.91 -0.79 6.27
N THR A 437 -4.32 -1.95 5.72
CA THR A 437 -3.53 -3.19 5.75
C THR A 437 -2.24 -3.07 4.93
N LEU A 438 -2.27 -2.34 3.80
CA LEU A 438 -1.06 -2.04 3.01
C LEU A 438 -0.05 -1.24 3.83
N THR A 439 -0.50 -0.22 4.55
CA THR A 439 0.36 0.59 5.42
C THR A 439 0.97 -0.24 6.54
N GLU A 440 0.17 -1.13 7.18
CA GLU A 440 0.66 -2.06 8.19
C GLU A 440 1.70 -3.04 7.63
N LEU A 441 1.50 -3.53 6.41
CA LEU A 441 2.45 -4.39 5.71
C LEU A 441 3.77 -3.65 5.41
N GLU A 442 3.69 -2.42 4.92
CA GLU A 442 4.86 -1.57 4.65
C GLU A 442 5.68 -1.35 5.92
N ASP A 443 5.04 -0.97 7.02
CA ASP A 443 5.70 -0.77 8.32
C ASP A 443 6.37 -2.06 8.84
N LEU A 444 5.74 -3.21 8.59
CA LEU A 444 6.29 -4.52 8.96
C LEU A 444 7.51 -4.88 8.10
N LEU A 445 7.44 -4.64 6.80
CA LEU A 445 8.55 -4.92 5.88
C LEU A 445 9.70 -3.93 6.08
N ASP A 446 9.43 -2.68 6.42
CA ASP A 446 10.46 -1.69 6.75
C ASP A 446 11.34 -2.14 7.93
N GLY A 447 10.72 -2.74 8.94
CA GLY A 447 11.42 -3.34 10.08
C GLY A 447 12.07 -4.71 9.83
N PHE A 448 11.92 -5.32 8.65
CA PHE A 448 12.45 -6.65 8.37
C PHE A 448 13.94 -6.62 8.08
N PRO A 449 14.81 -7.33 8.86
CA PRO A 449 16.26 -7.23 8.75
C PRO A 449 16.88 -8.17 7.71
N GLY A 450 16.07 -8.95 6.99
CA GLY A 450 16.50 -9.86 5.93
C GLY A 450 16.44 -9.26 4.53
N SER A 451 16.73 -10.08 3.51
CA SER A 451 16.58 -9.67 2.12
C SER A 451 15.15 -9.83 1.64
N ILE A 452 14.69 -8.91 0.80
CA ILE A 452 13.32 -8.88 0.26
C ILE A 452 13.40 -8.81 -1.26
N VAL A 453 12.64 -9.68 -1.93
CA VAL A 453 12.34 -9.56 -3.36
C VAL A 453 10.84 -9.47 -3.52
N VAL A 454 10.35 -8.38 -4.10
CA VAL A 454 8.92 -8.16 -4.25
C VAL A 454 8.56 -7.89 -5.70
N VAL A 455 7.56 -8.61 -6.21
CA VAL A 455 6.85 -8.30 -7.45
C VAL A 455 5.59 -7.55 -7.07
N SER A 456 5.43 -6.32 -7.56
CA SER A 456 4.20 -5.54 -7.35
C SER A 456 3.98 -4.53 -8.46
N HIS A 457 2.73 -4.17 -8.66
CA HIS A 457 2.30 -3.09 -9.53
C HIS A 457 1.98 -1.79 -8.76
N ASP A 458 1.99 -1.83 -7.42
CA ASP A 458 1.82 -0.67 -6.55
C ASP A 458 3.13 0.11 -6.44
N ARG A 459 3.18 1.31 -7.05
CA ARG A 459 4.37 2.17 -7.08
C ARG A 459 4.78 2.65 -5.70
N TYR A 460 3.82 3.14 -4.91
CA TYR A 460 4.10 3.63 -3.55
C TYR A 460 4.65 2.54 -2.65
N PHE A 461 4.14 1.30 -2.82
CA PHE A 461 4.65 0.15 -2.11
C PHE A 461 6.10 -0.16 -2.49
N LEU A 462 6.41 -0.20 -3.79
CA LEU A 462 7.78 -0.45 -4.27
C LEU A 462 8.74 0.64 -3.80
N GLU A 463 8.41 1.92 -3.95
CA GLU A 463 9.24 3.05 -3.52
C GLU A 463 9.53 3.02 -2.02
N ARG A 464 8.57 2.58 -1.20
CA ARG A 464 8.73 2.52 0.25
C ARG A 464 9.51 1.31 0.74
N VAL A 465 9.30 0.14 0.13
CA VAL A 465 9.80 -1.15 0.64
C VAL A 465 11.13 -1.56 0.00
N THR A 466 11.47 -1.01 -1.17
CA THR A 466 12.63 -1.46 -1.96
C THR A 466 13.65 -0.36 -2.20
N ASP A 467 14.94 -0.74 -2.19
CA ASP A 467 16.06 0.17 -2.47
C ASP A 467 16.39 0.19 -3.97
N HIS A 468 16.04 -0.87 -4.68
CA HIS A 468 16.36 -1.08 -6.10
C HIS A 468 15.18 -1.68 -6.85
N VAL A 469 15.04 -1.31 -8.13
CA VAL A 469 14.03 -1.88 -9.02
C VAL A 469 14.70 -2.56 -10.20
N LEU A 470 14.22 -3.76 -10.53
CA LEU A 470 14.59 -4.51 -11.72
C LEU A 470 13.40 -4.55 -12.69
N ALA A 471 13.63 -4.19 -13.94
CA ALA A 471 12.68 -4.44 -15.01
C ALA A 471 12.84 -5.86 -15.55
N PHE A 472 11.71 -6.52 -15.74
CA PHE A 472 11.64 -7.81 -16.42
C PHE A 472 11.07 -7.62 -17.81
N ALA A 473 11.93 -7.72 -18.83
CA ALA A 473 11.55 -7.55 -20.23
C ALA A 473 12.34 -8.52 -21.13
N ASP A 474 11.69 -9.06 -22.16
CA ASP A 474 12.30 -9.99 -23.13
C ASP A 474 13.05 -11.16 -22.47
N ALA A 475 12.43 -11.75 -21.43
CA ALA A 475 13.00 -12.85 -20.64
C ALA A 475 14.34 -12.51 -19.92
N LYS A 476 14.68 -11.24 -19.76
CA LYS A 476 15.90 -10.71 -19.14
C LYS A 476 15.60 -9.75 -18.01
N LEU A 477 16.56 -9.60 -17.09
CA LEU A 477 16.53 -8.61 -16.01
C LEU A 477 17.36 -7.39 -16.39
N ALA A 478 16.81 -6.20 -16.17
CA ALA A 478 17.51 -4.93 -16.31
C ALA A 478 17.42 -4.13 -15.03
N PHE A 479 18.53 -3.58 -14.55
CA PHE A 479 18.57 -2.70 -13.40
C PHE A 479 18.05 -1.29 -13.78
N LEU A 480 17.18 -0.72 -12.93
CA LEU A 480 16.57 0.60 -13.13
C LEU A 480 17.02 1.55 -12.00
N PRO A 481 18.07 2.36 -12.22
CA PRO A 481 18.51 3.34 -11.23
C PRO A 481 17.43 4.39 -10.86
N GLY A 482 16.59 4.79 -11.80
CA GLY A 482 15.49 5.73 -11.60
C GLY A 482 14.19 5.08 -11.14
N GLY A 483 14.23 3.79 -10.76
CA GLY A 483 13.07 3.09 -10.19
C GLY A 483 11.93 2.86 -11.20
N VAL A 484 10.69 2.93 -10.71
CA VAL A 484 9.48 2.66 -11.52
C VAL A 484 9.26 3.75 -12.58
N ASP A 485 9.63 5.00 -12.29
CA ASP A 485 9.46 6.11 -13.25
C ASP A 485 10.34 5.91 -14.48
N GLU A 486 11.58 5.47 -14.31
CA GLU A 486 12.47 5.13 -15.43
C GLU A 486 11.89 3.98 -16.28
N TYR A 487 11.30 2.96 -15.65
CA TYR A 487 10.62 1.89 -16.38
C TYR A 487 9.57 2.45 -17.35
N LEU A 488 8.75 3.37 -16.89
CA LEU A 488 7.67 3.95 -17.67
C LEU A 488 8.18 4.84 -18.80
N GLU A 489 9.22 5.63 -18.57
CA GLU A 489 9.86 6.45 -19.60
C GLU A 489 10.50 5.60 -20.69
N LEU A 490 11.16 4.51 -20.34
CA LEU A 490 11.73 3.56 -21.28
C LEU A 490 10.65 2.90 -22.14
N ARG A 491 9.51 2.56 -21.55
CA ARG A 491 8.36 1.99 -22.27
C ARG A 491 7.76 2.98 -23.26
N GLU A 492 7.57 4.24 -22.86
CA GLU A 492 7.04 5.29 -23.76
C GLU A 492 7.95 5.60 -24.94
N SER A 493 9.26 5.62 -24.68
CA SER A 493 10.25 5.92 -25.73
C SER A 493 10.43 4.78 -26.74
N GLY A 494 9.77 3.64 -26.57
CA GLY A 494 9.95 2.43 -27.39
C GLY A 494 11.35 1.81 -27.26
N LYS A 495 12.15 2.25 -26.29
CA LYS A 495 13.52 1.80 -26.03
C LYS A 495 13.60 0.66 -25.00
N ALA A 496 12.48 0.17 -24.52
CA ALA A 496 12.43 -0.93 -23.53
C ALA A 496 13.04 -2.26 -24.01
N GLY A 497 13.53 -2.34 -25.25
CA GLY A 497 14.18 -3.50 -25.83
C GLY A 497 15.72 -3.48 -25.82
N LYS A 498 16.39 -2.59 -25.07
CA LYS A 498 17.84 -2.70 -24.83
C LYS A 498 18.11 -2.71 -23.33
N PRO A 499 17.99 -3.88 -22.68
CA PRO A 499 18.38 -4.01 -21.28
C PRO A 499 19.87 -3.74 -21.13
N VAL A 500 20.24 -2.86 -20.20
CA VAL A 500 21.59 -2.89 -19.64
C VAL A 500 21.67 -4.21 -18.86
N PRO A 501 22.56 -5.16 -19.25
CA PRO A 501 22.57 -6.47 -18.61
C PRO A 501 22.79 -6.33 -17.10
N ALA A 502 21.98 -7.01 -16.31
CA ALA A 502 22.10 -7.11 -14.85
C ALA A 502 23.43 -7.76 -14.39
N SER A 503 24.24 -8.27 -15.32
CA SER A 503 25.58 -8.78 -15.11
C SER A 503 26.61 -7.71 -14.71
N ALA A 504 26.28 -6.41 -14.79
CA ALA A 504 27.00 -5.37 -14.08
C ALA A 504 26.49 -5.39 -12.62
N GLY A 505 27.00 -6.35 -11.84
CA GLY A 505 26.52 -6.73 -10.53
C GLY A 505 26.05 -5.56 -9.66
N VAL A 506 24.95 -5.78 -8.96
CA VAL A 506 24.70 -5.09 -7.68
C VAL A 506 26.00 -5.28 -6.90
N PRO A 507 26.76 -4.23 -6.55
CA PRO A 507 28.02 -4.40 -5.86
C PRO A 507 27.75 -5.12 -4.55
N ALA A 508 28.28 -6.33 -4.43
CA ALA A 508 28.20 -7.13 -3.21
C ALA A 508 28.59 -6.24 -2.04
N GLY A 509 27.71 -6.14 -1.04
CA GLY A 509 27.84 -5.27 0.10
C GLY A 509 29.24 -5.28 0.70
N GLN A 510 30.03 -4.26 0.41
CA GLN A 510 31.20 -3.91 1.20
C GLN A 510 30.70 -2.88 2.22
N SER A 511 30.63 -3.37 3.46
CA SER A 511 30.57 -2.49 4.61
C SER A 511 31.64 -1.40 4.49
N GLN A 512 31.19 -0.13 4.45
CA GLN A 512 31.97 1.10 4.70
C GLN A 512 32.82 1.70 3.57
N GLU A 513 32.73 1.31 2.32
CA GLU A 513 33.23 2.16 1.24
C GLU A 513 32.07 2.53 0.31
N ALA A 514 31.91 3.81 0.00
CA ALA A 514 30.92 4.32 -0.93
C ALA A 514 30.95 3.55 -2.27
N PRO A 515 29.79 3.29 -2.90
CA PRO A 515 29.71 2.49 -4.12
C PRO A 515 30.61 3.09 -5.21
N ARG A 516 31.49 2.25 -5.74
CA ARG A 516 32.34 2.59 -6.89
C ARG A 516 31.51 2.49 -8.15
N TRP A 517 30.97 3.60 -8.58
CA TRP A 517 30.25 3.74 -9.84
C TRP A 517 31.16 3.40 -11.04
N PRO A 518 30.61 2.87 -12.16
CA PRO A 518 31.34 2.64 -13.41
C PRO A 518 32.06 3.90 -13.87
N ALA A 519 33.21 3.75 -14.51
CA ALA A 519 34.09 4.85 -14.94
C ALA A 519 33.41 5.89 -15.87
N ALA A 520 32.32 5.51 -16.55
CA ALA A 520 31.50 6.41 -17.36
C ALA A 520 30.75 7.50 -16.56
N MET A 521 30.50 7.30 -15.25
CA MET A 521 29.91 8.31 -14.36
C MET A 521 30.95 9.13 -13.60
N ARG A 522 32.25 8.96 -13.85
CA ARG A 522 33.32 9.82 -13.33
C ARG A 522 33.48 11.13 -14.08
N GLN A 523 32.79 11.32 -15.18
CA GLN A 523 32.61 12.65 -15.76
C GLN A 523 31.53 13.32 -14.94
N GLY A 524 31.94 14.24 -14.05
CA GLY A 524 31.04 15.05 -13.23
C GLY A 524 29.99 15.74 -14.09
N PRO A 525 28.92 16.28 -13.46
CA PRO A 525 27.88 16.99 -14.18
C PRO A 525 28.54 18.05 -15.07
N PRO A 526 27.93 18.36 -16.25
CA PRO A 526 28.48 19.34 -17.16
C PRO A 526 28.83 20.60 -16.38
N ALA A 527 30.06 21.08 -16.57
CA ALA A 527 30.61 22.22 -15.88
C ALA A 527 29.65 23.43 -15.99
N GLY A 528 28.86 23.66 -14.97
CA GLY A 528 27.87 24.72 -14.92
C GLY A 528 27.31 25.01 -13.54
N LEU A 529 27.43 24.10 -12.57
CA LEU A 529 26.92 24.26 -11.21
C LEU A 529 27.84 23.67 -10.13
N SER A 530 29.15 23.59 -10.35
CA SER A 530 30.08 23.37 -9.25
C SER A 530 30.25 24.69 -8.50
N SER A 531 29.71 24.78 -7.30
CA SER A 531 30.10 25.79 -6.30
C SER A 531 31.62 25.81 -6.21
N GLY A 532 32.23 26.93 -6.58
CA GLY A 532 33.68 27.12 -6.65
C GLY A 532 34.38 27.14 -5.29
N LEU A 533 34.10 26.19 -4.40
CA LEU A 533 34.75 26.02 -3.12
C LEU A 533 36.13 25.37 -3.28
N SER A 534 37.17 26.03 -2.78
CA SER A 534 38.51 25.45 -2.73
C SER A 534 38.57 24.24 -1.80
N ALA A 535 39.53 23.33 -2.01
CA ALA A 535 39.74 22.15 -1.15
C ALA A 535 39.89 22.52 0.35
N GLY A 536 40.33 23.74 0.65
CA GLY A 536 40.42 24.28 2.01
C GLY A 536 39.00 24.57 2.58
N GLN A 537 38.17 25.24 1.80
CA GLN A 537 36.78 25.55 2.19
C GLN A 537 35.92 24.32 2.39
N LEU A 538 36.10 23.26 1.57
CA LEU A 538 35.44 21.97 1.75
C LEU A 538 35.86 21.24 3.04
N ARG A 539 37.15 21.36 3.43
CA ARG A 539 37.62 20.83 4.72
C ARG A 539 37.04 21.59 5.91
N GLU A 540 36.91 22.89 5.78
CA GLU A 540 36.35 23.76 6.82
C GLU A 540 34.83 23.51 6.99
N ALA A 541 34.08 23.38 5.90
CA ALA A 541 32.68 23.03 5.90
C ALA A 541 32.40 21.64 6.54
N ARG A 542 33.23 20.64 6.23
CA ARG A 542 33.14 19.30 6.87
C ARG A 542 33.46 19.33 8.37
N LYS A 543 34.37 20.20 8.79
CA LYS A 543 34.70 20.38 10.21
C LYS A 543 33.57 21.09 10.95
N GLU A 544 32.91 22.04 10.29
CA GLU A 544 31.74 22.73 10.80
C GLU A 544 30.53 21.79 10.90
N LEU A 545 30.27 20.95 9.91
CA LEU A 545 29.24 19.88 9.96
C LEU A 545 29.45 18.97 11.18
N ALA A 546 30.64 18.43 11.39
CA ALA A 546 30.93 17.59 12.54
C ALA A 546 30.81 18.32 13.90
N ARG A 547 30.88 19.64 13.92
CA ARG A 547 30.61 20.46 15.10
C ARG A 547 29.10 20.62 15.32
N LEU A 548 28.34 20.88 14.26
CA LEU A 548 26.88 21.00 14.30
C LEU A 548 26.22 19.68 14.71
N ASP A 549 26.68 18.54 14.18
CA ASP A 549 26.20 17.20 14.59
C ASP A 549 26.29 17.02 16.11
N ARG A 550 27.43 17.38 16.71
CA ARG A 550 27.62 17.27 18.16
C ARG A 550 26.80 18.28 18.96
N GLN A 551 26.46 19.44 18.39
CA GLN A 551 25.61 20.42 19.04
C GLN A 551 24.14 19.97 18.99
N LEU A 552 23.66 19.45 17.87
CA LEU A 552 22.33 18.89 17.72
C LEU A 552 22.13 17.69 18.68
N GLU A 553 23.11 16.81 18.78
CA GLU A 553 23.07 15.66 19.71
C GLU A 553 22.92 16.09 21.19
N ARG A 554 23.60 17.18 21.58
CA ARG A 554 23.46 17.76 22.95
C ARG A 554 22.09 18.37 23.19
N LEU A 555 21.53 19.08 22.19
CA LEU A 555 20.22 19.70 22.30
C LEU A 555 19.11 18.63 22.35
N ASN A 556 19.22 17.55 21.55
CA ASN A 556 18.33 16.38 21.62
C ASN A 556 18.36 15.72 23.02
N GLY A 557 19.55 15.61 23.62
CA GLY A 557 19.71 15.12 25.00
C GLY A 557 19.01 16.03 26.00
N ARG A 558 19.18 17.37 25.84
CA ARG A 558 18.54 18.35 26.72
C ARG A 558 17.02 18.39 26.59
N GLU A 559 16.51 18.28 25.37
CA GLU A 559 15.07 18.17 25.08
C GLU A 559 14.47 16.95 25.79
N SER A 560 15.12 15.79 25.70
CA SER A 560 14.68 14.57 26.37
C SER A 560 14.67 14.70 27.91
N GLU A 561 15.65 15.41 28.49
CA GLU A 561 15.66 15.72 29.94
C GLU A 561 14.53 16.66 30.33
N LEU A 562 14.26 17.71 29.53
CA LEU A 562 13.17 18.66 29.77
C LEU A 562 11.81 17.98 29.67
N HIS A 563 11.59 17.09 28.71
CA HIS A 563 10.37 16.31 28.64
C HIS A 563 10.16 15.42 29.87
N LYS A 564 11.21 14.80 30.41
CA LYS A 564 11.12 14.05 31.67
C LYS A 564 10.80 14.94 32.85
N ALA A 565 11.47 16.10 32.94
CA ALA A 565 11.23 17.05 34.00
C ALA A 565 9.80 17.64 33.96
N LEU A 566 9.25 17.88 32.76
CA LEU A 566 7.85 18.31 32.56
C LEU A 566 6.86 17.22 33.04
N ALA A 567 7.16 15.94 32.76
CA ALA A 567 6.34 14.83 33.26
C ALA A 567 6.38 14.69 34.77
N GLU A 568 7.52 14.95 35.41
CA GLU A 568 7.69 14.92 36.87
C GLU A 568 7.08 16.14 37.56
N ALA A 569 7.09 17.32 36.92
CA ALA A 569 6.55 18.56 37.42
C ALA A 569 5.03 18.74 37.26
N ALA A 570 4.29 17.69 36.86
CA ALA A 570 2.87 17.75 36.51
C ALA A 570 1.92 18.37 37.55
N ALA A 571 2.35 18.55 38.81
CA ALA A 571 1.59 19.17 39.87
C ALA A 571 2.01 20.61 40.21
N ASP A 572 3.12 21.12 39.65
CA ASP A 572 3.67 22.45 39.93
C ASP A 572 3.57 23.36 38.70
N TYR A 573 2.54 24.21 38.70
CA TYR A 573 2.23 25.08 37.57
C TYR A 573 3.33 26.13 37.25
N ALA A 574 4.02 26.66 38.28
CA ALA A 574 5.10 27.62 38.06
C ALA A 574 6.30 26.94 37.39
N ARG A 575 6.63 25.75 37.83
CA ARG A 575 7.72 24.94 37.27
C ARG A 575 7.43 24.47 35.84
N LEU A 576 6.16 24.17 35.51
CA LEU A 576 5.74 23.80 34.16
C LEU A 576 5.93 24.96 33.16
N ILE A 577 5.67 26.20 33.56
CA ILE A 577 5.90 27.37 32.70
C ILE A 577 7.38 27.56 32.44
N GLU A 578 8.24 27.51 33.47
CA GLU A 578 9.69 27.64 33.32
C GLU A 578 10.27 26.57 32.38
N LEU A 579 9.91 25.30 32.60
CA LEU A 579 10.36 24.18 31.78
C LEU A 579 9.81 24.25 30.34
N GLY A 580 8.59 24.76 30.17
CA GLY A 580 7.98 25.00 28.86
C GLY A 580 8.70 26.08 28.05
N ASP A 581 9.11 27.16 28.72
CA ASP A 581 9.90 28.24 28.10
C ASP A 581 11.32 27.76 27.77
N GLU A 582 11.97 26.96 28.64
CA GLU A 582 13.26 26.33 28.33
C GLU A 582 13.16 25.38 27.12
N LEU A 583 12.12 24.56 27.05
CA LEU A 583 11.90 23.64 25.92
C LEU A 583 11.71 24.39 24.62
N ARG A 584 10.94 25.50 24.63
CA ARG A 584 10.78 26.35 23.45
C ARG A 584 12.10 26.92 22.95
N LEU A 585 12.95 27.40 23.88
CA LEU A 585 14.28 27.95 23.55
C LEU A 585 15.20 26.87 22.95
N VAL A 586 15.17 25.65 23.47
CA VAL A 586 15.94 24.50 22.95
C VAL A 586 15.48 24.17 21.53
N ASN A 587 14.17 24.12 21.28
CA ASN A 587 13.62 23.84 19.94
C ASN A 587 13.96 24.94 18.93
N GLU A 588 13.92 26.21 19.32
CA GLU A 588 14.33 27.34 18.46
C GLU A 588 15.84 27.25 18.11
N GLN A 589 16.69 26.89 19.08
CA GLN A 589 18.11 26.69 18.83
C GLN A 589 18.39 25.50 17.93
N GLN A 590 17.63 24.42 18.08
CA GLN A 590 17.73 23.22 17.27
C GLN A 590 17.38 23.51 15.81
N ALA A 591 16.25 24.18 15.56
CA ALA A 591 15.82 24.57 14.22
C ALA A 591 16.86 25.45 13.51
N ALA A 592 17.45 26.43 14.21
CA ALA A 592 18.49 27.29 13.64
C ALA A 592 19.79 26.54 13.28
N LEU A 593 20.14 25.49 14.06
CA LEU A 593 21.31 24.66 13.76
C LEU A 593 21.02 23.65 12.65
N GLU A 594 19.80 23.13 12.53
CA GLU A 594 19.35 22.27 11.44
C GLU A 594 19.35 23.00 10.10
N ASP A 595 18.84 24.23 10.05
CA ASP A 595 18.90 25.05 8.84
C ASP A 595 20.35 25.26 8.38
N ARG A 596 21.25 25.57 9.32
CA ARG A 596 22.67 25.75 9.02
C ARG A 596 23.36 24.45 8.60
N TRP A 597 22.95 23.33 9.19
CA TRP A 597 23.43 22.00 8.83
C TRP A 597 23.02 21.66 7.40
N LEU A 598 21.75 21.91 7.01
CA LEU A 598 21.25 21.67 5.65
C LEU A 598 22.02 22.50 4.62
N GLU A 599 22.25 23.81 4.87
CA GLU A 599 23.08 24.65 3.99
C GLU A 599 24.47 24.06 3.75
N LEU A 600 25.12 23.55 4.79
CA LEU A 600 26.47 22.98 4.68
C LEU A 600 26.48 21.60 4.03
N VAL A 601 25.41 20.80 4.19
CA VAL A 601 25.23 19.53 3.48
C VAL A 601 25.09 19.78 1.99
N GLU A 602 24.25 20.73 1.57
CA GLU A 602 24.09 21.11 0.17
C GLU A 602 25.42 21.62 -0.44
N LEU A 603 26.20 22.41 0.31
CA LEU A 603 27.50 22.92 -0.13
C LEU A 603 28.59 21.86 -0.21
N THR A 604 28.50 20.80 0.60
CA THR A 604 29.51 19.72 0.67
C THR A 604 29.18 18.51 -0.18
N GLY A 605 27.96 18.43 -0.72
CA GLY A 605 27.50 17.34 -1.58
C GLY A 605 27.43 16.00 -0.86
N ARG A 606 27.01 15.99 0.41
CA ARG A 606 26.88 14.78 1.25
C ARG A 606 25.45 14.27 1.23
#